data_2ea3d81d4f7185bcc4295978389854ab
#
_entry.id   2ea3d81d4f7185bcc4295978389854ab
#
_cell.length_a   1.000
_cell.length_b   1.000
_cell.length_c   1.000
_cell.angle_alpha   90.00
_cell.angle_beta   90.00
_cell.angle_gamma   90.00
#
_symmetry.space_group_name_H-M   'P 1'
#
loop_
_entity.id
_entity.type
_entity.pdbx_description
1 polymer ?
#
loop_
_entity_poly.entity_id
_entity_poly.type
_entity_poly.pdbx_seq_one_letter_code
_entity_poly.pdbx_strand_id
1 'polypeptide(L)'
;GCPAHDQRDFDFAKKYNLEITQVVSDGPGNNKLNEAYTGNGSLINSDFLNGLNIASAKEKIINEIEKKNLGKRKILYRLKDWGISRQRYWGCPIPMIHLKNGQVVPVEKSELPILLPEDVDLKTQGNPLDNHPNWKITTQKSTGEEALRETDTLDTFVDSSWYFLRFCSPKHKSSPFDVKDANYWMPVDQYIG
;
A
#
# COMPACT_ATOMS: atom_id res chain seq x y z
N GLY A 1 19.82 13.37 9.73
CA GLY A 1 20.42 12.24 10.41
C GLY A 1 19.98 12.11 11.85
N CYS A 2 20.08 10.94 12.39
CA CYS A 2 19.74 10.66 13.78
C CYS A 2 20.85 9.80 14.43
N PRO A 3 22.06 10.36 14.63
CA PRO A 3 23.24 9.57 14.93
C PRO A 3 23.16 8.79 16.24
N ALA A 4 22.39 9.22 17.22
CA ALA A 4 22.24 8.47 18.44
C ALA A 4 21.33 7.21 18.29
N HIS A 5 20.56 7.10 17.17
CA HIS A 5 19.49 6.10 16.99
C HIS A 5 19.47 5.41 15.62
N ASP A 6 20.42 5.69 14.75
CA ASP A 6 20.70 5.00 13.50
C ASP A 6 22.18 4.67 13.41
N GLN A 7 22.52 3.39 13.21
CA GLN A 7 23.92 2.95 13.27
C GLN A 7 24.78 3.56 12.16
N ARG A 8 24.25 3.75 10.95
CA ARG A 8 25.01 4.36 9.85
C ARG A 8 25.27 5.84 10.11
N ASP A 9 24.28 6.56 10.66
CA ASP A 9 24.45 7.95 11.08
C ASP A 9 25.46 8.05 12.24
N PHE A 10 25.43 7.09 13.18
CA PHE A 10 26.36 7.01 14.30
C PHE A 10 27.81 6.85 13.80
N ASP A 11 28.05 5.88 12.92
CA ASP A 11 29.36 5.59 12.36
C ASP A 11 29.89 6.81 11.56
N PHE A 12 29.00 7.45 10.81
CA PHE A 12 29.34 8.69 10.10
C PHE A 12 29.72 9.80 11.08
N ALA A 13 28.91 10.05 12.10
CA ALA A 13 29.17 11.08 13.09
C ALA A 13 30.50 10.84 13.84
N LYS A 14 30.79 9.58 14.21
CA LYS A 14 32.07 9.19 14.81
C LYS A 14 33.27 9.45 13.87
N LYS A 15 33.13 9.06 12.60
CA LYS A 15 34.18 9.24 11.59
C LYS A 15 34.55 10.71 11.39
N TYR A 16 33.57 11.60 11.44
CA TYR A 16 33.75 13.03 11.18
C TYR A 16 33.75 13.87 12.46
N ASN A 17 33.85 13.26 13.66
CA ASN A 17 33.86 13.95 14.95
C ASN A 17 32.67 14.91 15.14
N LEU A 18 31.48 14.53 14.68
CA LEU A 18 30.24 15.28 14.89
C LEU A 18 29.66 14.97 16.27
N GLU A 19 28.95 15.93 16.84
CA GLU A 19 28.25 15.76 18.10
C GLU A 19 27.11 14.72 17.95
N ILE A 20 27.00 13.84 18.94
CA ILE A 20 25.95 12.82 19.02
C ILE A 20 25.13 13.07 20.29
N THR A 21 23.92 13.57 20.11
CA THR A 21 22.99 13.83 21.21
C THR A 21 21.98 12.69 21.32
N GLN A 22 21.98 11.96 22.42
CA GLN A 22 21.00 10.94 22.71
C GLN A 22 19.64 11.57 23.04
N VAL A 23 18.57 11.13 22.36
CA VAL A 23 17.20 11.66 22.55
C VAL A 23 16.18 10.61 22.98
N VAL A 24 16.55 9.33 23.00
CA VAL A 24 15.76 8.23 23.60
C VAL A 24 16.64 7.43 24.56
N SER A 25 16.16 7.12 25.74
CA SER A 25 16.86 6.31 26.73
C SER A 25 15.88 5.45 27.53
N ASP A 26 16.33 4.26 27.92
CA ASP A 26 15.62 3.34 28.84
C ASP A 26 15.99 3.54 30.31
N GLY A 27 16.88 4.51 30.59
CA GLY A 27 17.38 4.81 31.93
C GLY A 27 17.64 6.30 32.12
N PRO A 28 18.34 6.69 33.21
CA PRO A 28 18.52 8.10 33.58
C PRO A 28 19.36 8.96 32.66
N GLY A 29 19.62 8.50 31.44
CA GLY A 29 20.21 9.28 30.33
C GLY A 29 21.60 9.82 30.56
N ASN A 30 22.41 9.99 29.48
CA ASN A 30 23.82 10.47 29.45
C ASN A 30 24.90 9.39 29.59
N ASN A 31 24.61 8.16 29.22
CA ASN A 31 25.68 7.19 28.99
C ASN A 31 26.36 7.50 27.66
N LYS A 32 27.70 7.51 27.68
CA LYS A 32 28.48 7.65 26.44
C LYS A 32 28.15 6.46 25.54
N LEU A 33 27.44 6.73 24.44
CA LEU A 33 27.05 5.69 23.49
C LEU A 33 28.29 5.11 22.78
N ASN A 34 28.44 3.79 22.80
CA ASN A 34 29.44 3.07 22.01
C ASN A 34 28.90 2.72 20.62
N GLU A 35 27.60 2.60 20.50
CA GLU A 35 26.82 2.31 19.29
C GLU A 35 25.48 3.06 19.33
N ALA A 36 24.75 3.08 18.22
CA ALA A 36 23.42 3.70 18.18
C ALA A 36 22.43 2.94 19.09
N TYR A 37 21.67 3.68 19.89
CA TYR A 37 20.62 3.11 20.71
C TYR A 37 19.33 2.97 19.91
N THR A 38 18.91 1.75 19.59
CA THR A 38 17.71 1.44 18.82
C THR A 38 16.56 0.85 19.63
N GLY A 39 16.72 0.81 20.96
CA GLY A 39 15.74 0.26 21.89
C GLY A 39 14.55 1.18 22.16
N ASN A 40 13.63 0.68 22.97
CA ASN A 40 12.52 1.46 23.49
C ASN A 40 12.97 2.31 24.68
N GLY A 41 12.23 3.40 24.97
CA GLY A 41 12.54 4.26 26.09
C GLY A 41 11.69 5.51 26.12
N SER A 42 12.13 6.44 26.95
CA SER A 42 11.53 7.77 27.07
C SER A 42 12.42 8.83 26.41
N LEU A 43 11.80 9.89 25.94
CA LEU A 43 12.49 11.02 25.32
C LEU A 43 13.29 11.80 26.38
N ILE A 44 14.53 12.13 26.05
CA ILE A 44 15.43 13.00 26.80
C ILE A 44 16.04 14.04 25.82
N ASN A 45 16.58 15.14 26.31
CA ASN A 45 17.17 16.21 25.48
C ASN A 45 16.23 16.65 24.32
N SER A 46 14.92 16.63 24.53
CA SER A 46 13.88 16.80 23.51
C SER A 46 12.83 17.84 23.93
N ASP A 47 13.19 18.78 24.81
CA ASP A 47 12.36 19.89 25.27
C ASP A 47 10.97 19.43 25.77
N PHE A 48 9.90 19.93 25.19
CA PHE A 48 8.52 19.63 25.59
C PHE A 48 8.08 18.15 25.38
N LEU A 49 8.95 17.34 24.77
CA LEU A 49 8.74 15.89 24.58
C LEU A 49 9.40 15.05 25.65
N ASN A 50 10.25 15.64 26.50
CA ASN A 50 10.96 14.91 27.56
C ASN A 50 10.02 14.10 28.45
N GLY A 51 10.43 12.89 28.80
CA GLY A 51 9.68 11.97 29.65
C GLY A 51 8.56 11.20 28.95
N LEU A 52 8.22 11.54 27.69
CA LEU A 52 7.24 10.79 26.92
C LEU A 52 7.86 9.53 26.33
N ASN A 53 7.08 8.46 26.25
CA ASN A 53 7.48 7.31 25.44
C ASN A 53 7.46 7.67 23.94
N ILE A 54 8.13 6.85 23.11
CA ILE A 54 8.30 7.11 21.67
C ILE A 54 6.95 7.31 20.94
N ALA A 55 5.93 6.49 21.24
CA ALA A 55 4.63 6.59 20.57
C ALA A 55 3.91 7.91 20.89
N SER A 56 3.85 8.26 22.18
CA SER A 56 3.24 9.52 22.63
C SER A 56 4.01 10.75 22.14
N ALA A 57 5.34 10.66 22.07
CA ALA A 57 6.16 11.74 21.55
C ALA A 57 5.94 11.97 20.06
N LYS A 58 5.83 10.90 19.24
CA LYS A 58 5.50 10.99 17.81
C LYS A 58 4.15 11.66 17.58
N GLU A 59 3.13 11.26 18.32
CA GLU A 59 1.81 11.89 18.23
C GLU A 59 1.86 13.38 18.60
N LYS A 60 2.51 13.71 19.69
CA LYS A 60 2.60 15.09 20.16
C LYS A 60 3.35 16.00 19.19
N ILE A 61 4.49 15.54 18.65
CA ILE A 61 5.27 16.35 17.69
C ILE A 61 4.53 16.53 16.36
N ILE A 62 3.84 15.50 15.86
CA ILE A 62 3.04 15.59 14.64
C ILE A 62 1.92 16.64 14.83
N ASN A 63 1.19 16.58 15.94
CA ASN A 63 0.14 17.53 16.23
C ASN A 63 0.67 18.98 16.35
N GLU A 64 1.87 19.16 16.91
CA GLU A 64 2.49 20.49 17.02
C GLU A 64 2.94 21.02 15.65
N ILE A 65 3.47 20.16 14.77
CA ILE A 65 3.82 20.50 13.39
C ILE A 65 2.59 20.92 12.59
N GLU A 66 1.48 20.18 12.73
CA GLU A 66 0.20 20.51 12.07
C GLU A 66 -0.36 21.84 12.58
N LYS A 67 -0.37 22.04 13.91
CA LYS A 67 -0.82 23.28 14.55
C LYS A 67 -0.03 24.51 14.07
N LYS A 68 1.25 24.36 13.83
CA LYS A 68 2.12 25.43 13.30
C LYS A 68 2.09 25.57 11.78
N ASN A 69 1.28 24.77 11.07
CA ASN A 69 1.23 24.72 9.60
C ASN A 69 2.59 24.44 8.93
N LEU A 70 3.48 23.72 9.61
CA LEU A 70 4.81 23.33 9.10
C LEU A 70 4.80 22.00 8.36
N GLY A 71 3.72 21.25 8.45
CA GLY A 71 3.54 19.95 7.81
C GLY A 71 2.18 19.37 8.14
N LYS A 72 1.95 18.15 7.68
CA LYS A 72 0.73 17.39 7.96
C LYS A 72 1.04 15.90 8.11
N ARG A 73 0.23 15.21 8.92
CA ARG A 73 0.28 13.77 9.07
C ARG A 73 0.13 13.08 7.72
N LYS A 74 0.97 12.09 7.46
CA LYS A 74 0.86 11.22 6.30
C LYS A 74 1.08 9.78 6.75
N ILE A 75 0.15 8.91 6.39
CA ILE A 75 0.31 7.47 6.57
C ILE A 75 0.94 6.90 5.30
N LEU A 76 2.05 6.20 5.46
CA LEU A 76 2.73 5.49 4.37
C LEU A 76 2.66 4.01 4.66
N TYR A 77 2.15 3.25 3.71
CA TYR A 77 2.19 1.79 3.76
C TYR A 77 3.56 1.28 3.34
N ARG A 78 4.07 0.26 4.02
CA ARG A 78 5.36 -0.38 3.70
C ARG A 78 5.23 -1.37 2.53
N LEU A 79 4.45 -1.02 1.54
CA LEU A 79 4.27 -1.79 0.32
C LEU A 79 4.98 -1.05 -0.81
N LYS A 80 5.88 -1.74 -1.52
CA LYS A 80 6.49 -1.19 -2.73
C LYS A 80 5.51 -1.32 -3.88
N ASP A 81 5.47 -0.30 -4.74
CA ASP A 81 4.72 -0.35 -5.97
C ASP A 81 5.25 -1.49 -6.86
N TRP A 82 4.36 -2.19 -7.53
CA TRP A 82 4.69 -3.19 -8.55
C TRP A 82 3.74 -3.07 -9.74
N GLY A 83 4.17 -3.54 -10.91
CA GLY A 83 3.29 -3.63 -12.07
C GLY A 83 2.23 -4.69 -11.84
N ILE A 84 0.95 -4.30 -11.81
CA ILE A 84 -0.17 -5.19 -11.50
C ILE A 84 -0.77 -5.85 -12.73
N SER A 85 -0.47 -5.37 -13.95
CA SER A 85 -1.07 -5.86 -15.18
C SER A 85 -0.25 -6.99 -15.80
N ARG A 86 -0.95 -7.98 -16.37
CA ARG A 86 -0.37 -9.16 -17.01
C ARG A 86 -1.03 -9.39 -18.36
N GLN A 87 -0.20 -9.60 -19.37
CA GLN A 87 -0.59 -9.90 -20.75
C GLN A 87 -0.93 -11.39 -20.88
N ARG A 88 -2.01 -11.82 -20.23
CA ARG A 88 -2.46 -13.21 -20.22
C ARG A 88 -3.98 -13.31 -20.01
N TYR A 89 -4.57 -14.43 -20.45
CA TYR A 89 -5.99 -14.71 -20.21
C TYR A 89 -6.31 -14.92 -18.73
N TRP A 90 -5.50 -15.71 -18.04
CA TRP A 90 -5.79 -16.13 -16.67
C TRP A 90 -5.51 -15.01 -15.66
N GLY A 91 -6.56 -14.49 -15.06
CA GLY A 91 -6.51 -13.45 -14.06
C GLY A 91 -7.82 -12.66 -14.01
N CYS A 92 -7.94 -11.78 -13.02
CA CYS A 92 -9.09 -10.88 -12.92
C CYS A 92 -8.96 -9.75 -13.96
N PRO A 93 -9.97 -9.52 -14.83
CA PRO A 93 -9.94 -8.42 -15.80
C PRO A 93 -9.81 -7.07 -15.10
N ILE A 94 -9.00 -6.19 -15.67
CA ILE A 94 -8.86 -4.81 -15.19
C ILE A 94 -10.06 -4.00 -15.72
N PRO A 95 -10.91 -3.42 -14.85
CA PRO A 95 -12.15 -2.75 -15.27
C PRO A 95 -11.92 -1.33 -15.81
N MET A 96 -11.09 -1.21 -16.83
CA MET A 96 -10.74 0.04 -17.51
C MET A 96 -11.08 -0.03 -18.98
N ILE A 97 -11.34 1.11 -19.60
CA ILE A 97 -11.53 1.27 -21.04
C ILE A 97 -10.67 2.40 -21.59
N HIS A 98 -10.20 2.22 -22.80
CA HIS A 98 -9.39 3.16 -23.55
C HIS A 98 -10.26 3.89 -24.58
N LEU A 99 -10.38 5.21 -24.46
CA LEU A 99 -11.13 6.05 -25.37
C LEU A 99 -10.28 6.42 -26.60
N LYS A 100 -10.95 6.80 -27.71
CA LYS A 100 -10.27 7.22 -28.96
C LYS A 100 -9.35 8.44 -28.79
N ASN A 101 -9.61 9.28 -27.80
CA ASN A 101 -8.79 10.45 -27.47
C ASN A 101 -7.54 10.12 -26.63
N GLY A 102 -7.29 8.83 -26.35
CA GLY A 102 -6.17 8.35 -25.55
C GLY A 102 -6.39 8.39 -24.04
N GLN A 103 -7.55 8.81 -23.56
CA GLN A 103 -7.88 8.73 -22.13
C GLN A 103 -8.21 7.30 -21.73
N VAL A 104 -7.79 6.91 -20.53
CA VAL A 104 -8.13 5.64 -19.88
C VAL A 104 -9.05 5.95 -18.72
N VAL A 105 -10.25 5.37 -18.72
CA VAL A 105 -11.28 5.63 -17.72
C VAL A 105 -11.83 4.31 -17.15
N PRO A 106 -12.31 4.31 -15.90
CA PRO A 106 -12.94 3.10 -15.35
C PRO A 106 -14.28 2.82 -16.02
N VAL A 107 -14.64 1.54 -16.12
CA VAL A 107 -16.01 1.14 -16.45
C VAL A 107 -16.98 1.59 -15.38
N GLU A 108 -18.24 1.80 -15.73
CA GLU A 108 -19.26 2.12 -14.74
C GLU A 108 -19.56 0.93 -13.83
N LYS A 109 -19.91 1.23 -12.57
CA LYS A 109 -20.24 0.17 -11.57
C LYS A 109 -21.35 -0.77 -12.03
N SER A 110 -22.27 -0.27 -12.85
CA SER A 110 -23.38 -1.05 -13.42
C SER A 110 -22.93 -2.10 -14.44
N GLU A 111 -21.70 -2.01 -14.95
CA GLU A 111 -21.12 -2.96 -15.91
C GLU A 111 -20.25 -4.02 -15.24
N LEU A 112 -20.08 -3.94 -13.93
CA LEU A 112 -19.32 -4.93 -13.17
C LEU A 112 -20.20 -6.14 -12.79
N PRO A 113 -19.62 -7.34 -12.76
CA PRO A 113 -18.22 -7.68 -13.06
C PRO A 113 -17.93 -7.76 -14.56
N ILE A 114 -16.68 -7.45 -14.97
CA ILE A 114 -16.19 -7.74 -16.31
C ILE A 114 -15.84 -9.22 -16.36
N LEU A 115 -16.53 -9.97 -17.21
CA LEU A 115 -16.31 -11.41 -17.37
C LEU A 115 -15.32 -11.69 -18.50
N LEU A 116 -14.47 -12.69 -18.30
CA LEU A 116 -13.61 -13.22 -19.37
C LEU A 116 -14.45 -13.94 -20.43
N PRO A 117 -14.07 -13.88 -21.71
CA PRO A 117 -14.73 -14.65 -22.76
C PRO A 117 -14.40 -16.14 -22.61
N GLU A 118 -15.37 -16.99 -22.91
CA GLU A 118 -15.18 -18.46 -22.83
C GLU A 118 -14.64 -19.03 -24.16
N ASP A 119 -14.76 -18.29 -25.25
CA ASP A 119 -14.39 -18.67 -26.63
C ASP A 119 -13.01 -18.16 -27.05
N VAL A 120 -12.06 -18.11 -26.14
CA VAL A 120 -10.71 -17.59 -26.38
C VAL A 120 -9.77 -18.66 -26.96
N ASP A 121 -8.99 -18.30 -27.97
CA ASP A 121 -7.90 -19.15 -28.47
C ASP A 121 -6.63 -18.95 -27.64
N LEU A 122 -6.34 -19.91 -26.76
CA LEU A 122 -5.15 -19.90 -25.90
C LEU A 122 -3.85 -20.28 -26.65
N LYS A 123 -3.92 -20.67 -27.91
CA LYS A 123 -2.73 -21.00 -28.74
C LYS A 123 -2.18 -19.79 -29.48
N THR A 124 -2.90 -18.68 -29.44
CA THR A 124 -2.49 -17.42 -30.09
C THR A 124 -1.21 -16.89 -29.46
N GLN A 125 -0.28 -16.39 -30.29
CA GLN A 125 0.88 -15.68 -29.79
C GLN A 125 0.49 -14.31 -29.21
N GLY A 126 1.10 -13.93 -28.10
CA GLY A 126 0.82 -12.67 -27.40
C GLY A 126 -0.34 -12.77 -26.44
N ASN A 127 -0.99 -11.63 -26.16
CA ASN A 127 -2.11 -11.57 -25.23
C ASN A 127 -3.40 -12.11 -25.87
N PRO A 128 -3.95 -13.23 -25.38
CA PRO A 128 -5.16 -13.83 -25.97
C PRO A 128 -6.38 -12.91 -25.95
N LEU A 129 -6.51 -12.04 -24.95
CA LEU A 129 -7.62 -11.09 -24.85
C LEU A 129 -7.50 -9.95 -25.86
N ASP A 130 -6.28 -9.49 -26.14
CA ASP A 130 -6.04 -8.47 -27.16
C ASP A 130 -6.32 -9.01 -28.58
N ASN A 131 -6.04 -10.28 -28.80
CA ASN A 131 -6.30 -10.96 -30.07
C ASN A 131 -7.77 -11.40 -30.21
N HIS A 132 -8.59 -11.31 -29.17
CA HIS A 132 -9.99 -11.71 -29.26
C HIS A 132 -10.79 -10.76 -30.18
N PRO A 133 -11.56 -11.28 -31.15
CA PRO A 133 -12.16 -10.45 -32.18
C PRO A 133 -13.18 -9.43 -31.66
N ASN A 134 -13.93 -9.77 -30.65
CA ASN A 134 -15.08 -8.98 -30.19
C ASN A 134 -14.97 -8.50 -28.75
N TRP A 135 -14.35 -9.28 -27.84
CA TRP A 135 -14.40 -9.01 -26.39
C TRP A 135 -13.82 -7.64 -26.00
N LYS A 136 -12.75 -7.20 -26.66
CA LYS A 136 -12.12 -5.89 -26.38
C LYS A 136 -12.93 -4.70 -26.86
N ILE A 137 -13.89 -4.91 -27.78
CA ILE A 137 -14.71 -3.81 -28.34
C ILE A 137 -15.83 -3.49 -27.34
N THR A 138 -15.97 -2.22 -26.99
CA THR A 138 -16.99 -1.76 -26.06
C THR A 138 -17.38 -0.30 -26.34
N THR A 139 -18.24 0.26 -25.51
CA THR A 139 -18.62 1.67 -25.52
C THR A 139 -18.52 2.23 -24.11
N GLN A 140 -18.16 3.49 -24.00
CA GLN A 140 -18.33 4.21 -22.73
C GLN A 140 -19.83 4.44 -22.48
N LYS A 141 -20.36 3.87 -21.42
CA LYS A 141 -21.81 3.84 -21.17
C LYS A 141 -22.44 5.23 -20.98
N SER A 142 -21.71 6.14 -20.35
CA SER A 142 -22.20 7.50 -20.09
C SER A 142 -22.30 8.38 -21.34
N THR A 143 -21.45 8.15 -22.35
CA THR A 143 -21.39 8.97 -23.57
C THR A 143 -21.85 8.25 -24.83
N GLY A 144 -21.85 6.90 -24.81
CA GLY A 144 -22.06 6.08 -26.00
C GLY A 144 -20.85 6.04 -26.95
N GLU A 145 -19.72 6.64 -26.58
CA GLU A 145 -18.52 6.68 -27.39
C GLU A 145 -17.88 5.27 -27.51
N GLU A 146 -17.43 4.92 -28.70
CA GLU A 146 -16.67 3.68 -28.91
C GLU A 146 -15.37 3.68 -28.09
N ALA A 147 -15.08 2.56 -27.47
CA ALA A 147 -13.91 2.36 -26.62
C ALA A 147 -13.36 0.93 -26.77
N LEU A 148 -12.16 0.71 -26.26
CA LEU A 148 -11.56 -0.62 -26.13
C LEU A 148 -11.42 -0.98 -24.67
N ARG A 149 -11.78 -2.22 -24.29
CA ARG A 149 -11.49 -2.75 -22.96
C ARG A 149 -9.99 -2.88 -22.76
N GLU A 150 -9.57 -2.70 -21.53
CA GLU A 150 -8.24 -3.16 -21.10
C GLU A 150 -8.16 -4.68 -21.28
N THR A 151 -7.10 -5.14 -21.95
CA THR A 151 -6.90 -6.56 -22.28
C THR A 151 -5.93 -7.25 -21.34
N ASP A 152 -5.23 -6.50 -20.49
CA ASP A 152 -4.44 -7.07 -19.42
C ASP A 152 -5.34 -7.56 -18.27
N THR A 153 -4.87 -8.58 -17.57
CA THR A 153 -5.49 -9.06 -16.33
C THR A 153 -4.63 -8.71 -15.13
N LEU A 154 -5.23 -8.67 -13.94
CA LEU A 154 -4.51 -8.40 -12.70
C LEU A 154 -3.55 -9.55 -12.37
N ASP A 155 -2.42 -9.18 -11.79
CA ASP A 155 -1.51 -10.10 -11.13
C ASP A 155 -2.24 -10.89 -10.04
N THR A 156 -1.97 -12.18 -9.92
CA THR A 156 -2.60 -13.06 -8.93
C THR A 156 -2.33 -12.63 -7.49
N PHE A 157 -1.25 -11.87 -7.22
CA PHE A 157 -1.01 -11.27 -5.91
C PHE A 157 -2.11 -10.28 -5.49
N VAL A 158 -2.81 -9.68 -6.43
CA VAL A 158 -3.96 -8.81 -6.09
C VAL A 158 -5.03 -9.62 -5.38
N ASP A 159 -5.37 -10.81 -5.90
CA ASP A 159 -6.36 -11.70 -5.26
C ASP A 159 -5.83 -12.30 -3.96
N SER A 160 -4.60 -12.81 -3.95
CA SER A 160 -4.01 -13.43 -2.76
C SER A 160 -3.75 -12.45 -1.62
N SER A 161 -3.67 -11.15 -1.90
CA SER A 161 -3.46 -10.12 -0.87
C SER A 161 -4.67 -9.89 0.04
N TRP A 162 -5.87 -10.33 -0.33
CA TRP A 162 -7.09 -10.02 0.42
C TRP A 162 -8.13 -11.14 0.52
N TYR A 163 -7.97 -12.28 -0.15
CA TYR A 163 -8.97 -13.36 -0.17
C TYR A 163 -9.37 -13.83 1.23
N PHE A 164 -8.42 -13.85 2.16
CA PHE A 164 -8.65 -14.23 3.56
C PHE A 164 -9.64 -13.29 4.28
N LEU A 165 -9.65 -12.01 3.93
CA LEU A 165 -10.67 -11.06 4.42
C LEU A 165 -12.06 -11.44 3.88
N ARG A 166 -12.15 -11.88 2.62
CA ARG A 166 -13.39 -12.36 2.02
C ARG A 166 -13.90 -13.62 2.72
N PHE A 167 -13.02 -14.49 3.17
CA PHE A 167 -13.40 -15.70 3.91
C PHE A 167 -14.09 -15.41 5.24
N CYS A 168 -13.81 -14.25 5.87
CA CYS A 168 -14.50 -13.84 7.08
C CYS A 168 -16.01 -13.62 6.86
N SER A 169 -16.41 -13.18 5.66
CA SER A 169 -17.81 -12.87 5.33
C SER A 169 -18.18 -13.27 3.88
N PRO A 170 -18.15 -14.58 3.54
CA PRO A 170 -18.26 -15.06 2.16
C PRO A 170 -19.60 -14.73 1.50
N LYS A 171 -20.66 -14.52 2.27
CA LYS A 171 -22.01 -14.20 1.79
C LYS A 171 -22.28 -12.69 1.69
N HIS A 172 -21.35 -11.86 2.12
CA HIS A 172 -21.49 -10.39 2.05
C HIS A 172 -21.55 -9.92 0.59
N LYS A 173 -22.49 -9.02 0.25
CA LYS A 173 -22.74 -8.63 -1.16
C LYS A 173 -22.53 -7.15 -1.44
N SER A 174 -22.52 -6.30 -0.43
CA SER A 174 -22.46 -4.84 -0.60
C SER A 174 -21.05 -4.27 -0.68
N SER A 175 -20.04 -5.05 -0.24
CA SER A 175 -18.63 -4.67 -0.26
C SER A 175 -17.75 -5.93 -0.37
N PRO A 176 -16.42 -5.80 -0.57
CA PRO A 176 -15.51 -6.95 -0.64
C PRO A 176 -15.59 -7.90 0.58
N PHE A 177 -15.79 -7.34 1.78
CA PHE A 177 -15.98 -8.07 3.03
C PHE A 177 -16.72 -7.19 4.05
N ASP A 178 -17.26 -7.79 5.11
CA ASP A 178 -17.81 -7.05 6.26
C ASP A 178 -16.68 -6.68 7.23
N VAL A 179 -16.58 -5.41 7.59
CA VAL A 179 -15.51 -4.89 8.47
C VAL A 179 -15.62 -5.44 9.88
N LYS A 180 -16.85 -5.71 10.39
CA LYS A 180 -17.04 -6.28 11.74
C LYS A 180 -16.53 -7.70 11.81
N ASP A 181 -16.86 -8.51 10.79
CA ASP A 181 -16.39 -9.88 10.69
C ASP A 181 -14.87 -9.93 10.53
N ALA A 182 -14.31 -9.07 9.68
CA ALA A 182 -12.86 -8.96 9.52
C ALA A 182 -12.17 -8.56 10.83
N ASN A 183 -12.69 -7.58 11.56
CA ASN A 183 -12.11 -7.15 12.85
C ASN A 183 -12.21 -8.24 13.93
N TYR A 184 -13.20 -9.12 13.86
CA TYR A 184 -13.33 -10.23 14.80
C TYR A 184 -12.34 -11.37 14.51
N TRP A 185 -12.11 -11.71 13.22
CA TRP A 185 -11.31 -12.86 12.82
C TRP A 185 -9.82 -12.54 12.59
N MET A 186 -9.48 -11.26 12.35
CA MET A 186 -8.09 -10.87 12.13
C MET A 186 -7.35 -10.62 13.48
N PRO A 187 -6.02 -10.77 13.51
CA PRO A 187 -5.13 -11.10 12.37
C PRO A 187 -5.21 -12.57 11.94
N VAL A 188 -4.71 -12.87 10.74
CA VAL A 188 -4.57 -14.24 10.23
C VAL A 188 -3.53 -14.99 11.04
N ASP A 189 -3.89 -16.16 11.60
CA ASP A 189 -2.96 -16.99 12.38
C ASP A 189 -2.00 -17.77 11.49
N GLN A 190 -2.46 -18.20 10.31
CA GLN A 190 -1.67 -18.94 9.34
C GLN A 190 -2.09 -18.60 7.92
N TYR A 191 -1.14 -18.21 7.09
CA TYR A 191 -1.31 -17.96 5.65
C TYR A 191 -0.60 -19.05 4.86
N ILE A 192 -1.32 -19.70 3.94
CA ILE A 192 -0.78 -20.77 3.08
C ILE A 192 -1.00 -20.34 1.62
N GLY A 193 0.10 -20.25 0.88
CA GLY A 193 0.03 -19.88 -0.53
C GLY A 193 1.38 -19.92 -1.22
#